data_5b522ba6046c5a6343387c19aee9685f
#
_entry.id   5b522ba6046c5a6343387c19aee9685f
#
_cell.length_a   1.000
_cell.length_b   1.000
_cell.length_c   1.000
_cell.angle_alpha   90.00
_cell.angle_beta   90.00
_cell.angle_gamma   90.00
#
_symmetry.space_group_name_H-M   'P 1'
#
loop_
_entity.id
_entity.type
_entity.pdbx_description
1 polymer ?
#
loop_
_entity_poly.entity_id
_entity_poly.type
_entity_poly.pdbx_seq_one_letter_code
_entity_poly.pdbx_strand_id
1 'polypeptide(L)'
;MNKRFATLLVGLLGGLLPHPGYSQQGPAFSQDPEVRAFIVAMHEQHGFDIAHLTRQFASIRPNTVVLRAIRPAAVPEQQRSWQRYRERFLTSTRVDGGRAFWQRHAVDLQRAAATYGVPPEVIVAIIGVETVYGQNMGSFGVLEALASLAFQYPPRADFFRSELEQFLLLARENGVSPLSIKGSYAGAIGIPQFMPSSQRRFAVDFDGDDRIDLRNSNSDAIGSVARFLQQHGWQQGAPIAVPATVTGDPAALIAAGIKPALSVQEMAAYGVHAVADAERAAALIDLVTPGVATEYWLGFDNFYVITRYNRS
;
A
#
# COMPACT_ATOMS: atom_id res chain seq x y z
N MET A 1 13.42 25.82 2.87
CA MET A 1 12.91 25.14 1.66
C MET A 1 12.18 23.88 2.14
N ASN A 2 10.88 24.06 2.46
CA ASN A 2 10.08 23.01 3.12
C ASN A 2 9.56 22.03 2.07
N LYS A 3 10.17 20.86 1.97
CA LYS A 3 9.58 19.72 1.26
C LYS A 3 8.48 19.14 2.15
N ARG A 4 7.25 19.61 1.96
CA ARG A 4 6.05 19.04 2.57
C ARG A 4 5.86 17.64 1.98
N PHE A 5 6.07 16.61 2.76
CA PHE A 5 5.74 15.24 2.42
C PHE A 5 4.21 15.12 2.42
N ALA A 6 3.63 15.07 1.23
CA ALA A 6 2.22 14.72 1.07
C ALA A 6 2.06 13.22 1.37
N THR A 7 1.46 12.91 2.50
CA THR A 7 1.02 11.55 2.85
C THR A 7 -0.07 11.15 1.86
N LEU A 8 0.27 10.28 0.91
CA LEU A 8 -0.71 9.71 0.00
C LEU A 8 -1.43 8.56 0.72
N LEU A 9 -2.59 8.88 1.32
CA LEU A 9 -3.57 7.87 1.70
C LEU A 9 -4.10 7.27 0.40
N VAL A 10 -3.76 6.04 0.09
CA VAL A 10 -4.46 5.24 -0.92
C VAL A 10 -5.86 4.95 -0.36
N GLY A 11 -6.78 5.88 -0.59
CA GLY A 11 -8.19 5.70 -0.28
C GLY A 11 -8.77 4.68 -1.25
N LEU A 12 -8.99 3.45 -0.80
CA LEU A 12 -9.91 2.53 -1.44
C LEU A 12 -11.29 3.18 -1.53
N LEU A 13 -11.59 3.77 -2.69
CA LEU A 13 -12.93 4.24 -3.02
C LEU A 13 -13.81 3.01 -3.23
N GLY A 14 -14.72 2.81 -2.28
CA GLY A 14 -15.80 1.84 -2.40
C GLY A 14 -16.59 2.02 -3.68
N GLY A 15 -16.96 0.89 -4.26
CA GLY A 15 -18.01 0.63 -5.21
C GLY A 15 -18.46 1.76 -6.14
N LEU A 16 -17.76 1.99 -7.24
CA LEU A 16 -18.37 2.58 -8.43
C LEU A 16 -19.03 1.44 -9.20
N LEU A 17 -20.36 1.48 -9.26
CA LEU A 17 -21.16 0.64 -10.15
C LEU A 17 -20.62 0.73 -11.59
N PRO A 18 -20.62 -0.35 -12.37
CA PRO A 18 -20.16 -0.32 -13.74
C PRO A 18 -21.10 0.57 -14.56
N HIS A 19 -20.63 1.75 -14.95
CA HIS A 19 -21.30 2.55 -15.96
C HIS A 19 -20.90 2.00 -17.33
N PRO A 20 -21.87 1.64 -18.18
CA PRO A 20 -21.57 1.23 -19.55
C PRO A 20 -21.10 2.45 -20.35
N GLY A 21 -19.95 2.33 -21.00
CA GLY A 21 -19.59 3.14 -22.15
C GLY A 21 -18.81 4.43 -21.88
N TYR A 22 -17.65 4.35 -21.19
CA TYR A 22 -16.62 5.36 -21.42
C TYR A 22 -15.75 4.90 -22.59
N SER A 23 -15.98 5.50 -23.77
CA SER A 23 -15.07 5.35 -24.91
C SER A 23 -13.67 5.81 -24.47
N GLN A 24 -12.68 4.92 -24.56
CA GLN A 24 -11.28 5.26 -24.38
C GLN A 24 -10.91 6.31 -25.42
N GLN A 25 -10.87 7.58 -25.02
CA GLN A 25 -10.56 8.69 -25.92
C GLN A 25 -9.05 8.96 -25.86
N GLY A 26 -8.35 8.56 -26.89
CA GLY A 26 -6.92 8.82 -27.02
C GLY A 26 -6.23 7.84 -27.97
N PRO A 27 -5.04 8.17 -28.53
CA PRO A 27 -4.24 7.25 -29.33
C PRO A 27 -3.77 6.07 -28.48
N ALA A 28 -3.52 4.93 -29.14
CA ALA A 28 -2.91 3.78 -28.48
C ALA A 28 -1.52 4.14 -27.97
N PHE A 29 -1.12 3.54 -26.83
CA PHE A 29 0.19 3.81 -26.23
C PHE A 29 1.37 3.48 -27.16
N SER A 30 1.22 2.53 -28.08
CA SER A 30 2.28 2.22 -29.08
C SER A 30 2.64 3.40 -30.01
N GLN A 31 1.79 4.42 -30.08
CA GLN A 31 2.07 5.64 -30.87
C GLN A 31 2.86 6.70 -30.08
N ASP A 32 2.94 6.57 -28.76
CA ASP A 32 3.67 7.49 -27.89
C ASP A 32 5.19 7.26 -28.01
N PRO A 33 6.00 8.30 -28.30
CA PRO A 33 7.45 8.18 -28.39
C PRO A 33 8.13 7.69 -27.10
N GLU A 34 7.63 8.10 -25.92
CA GLU A 34 8.18 7.67 -24.64
C GLU A 34 7.90 6.18 -24.38
N VAL A 35 6.73 5.69 -24.80
CA VAL A 35 6.41 4.26 -24.73
C VAL A 35 7.30 3.44 -25.66
N ARG A 36 7.57 3.94 -26.87
CA ARG A 36 8.51 3.26 -27.79
C ARG A 36 9.93 3.20 -27.21
N ALA A 37 10.40 4.30 -26.61
CA ALA A 37 11.69 4.32 -25.93
C ALA A 37 11.73 3.34 -24.75
N PHE A 38 10.65 3.26 -23.97
CA PHE A 38 10.51 2.28 -22.88
C PHE A 38 10.56 0.84 -23.42
N ILE A 39 9.86 0.52 -24.52
CA ILE A 39 9.89 -0.81 -25.13
C ILE A 39 11.30 -1.20 -25.57
N VAL A 40 12.06 -0.26 -26.16
CA VAL A 40 13.47 -0.48 -26.55
C VAL A 40 14.32 -0.76 -25.31
N ALA A 41 14.17 0.03 -24.24
CA ALA A 41 14.89 -0.19 -22.98
C ALA A 41 14.55 -1.56 -22.35
N MET A 42 13.30 -1.99 -22.37
CA MET A 42 12.88 -3.33 -21.91
C MET A 42 13.53 -4.46 -22.75
N HIS A 43 13.73 -4.23 -24.03
CA HIS A 43 14.47 -5.17 -24.87
C HIS A 43 15.95 -5.21 -24.49
N GLU A 44 16.59 -4.07 -24.43
CA GLU A 44 18.04 -3.96 -24.17
C GLU A 44 18.44 -4.49 -22.79
N GLN A 45 17.64 -4.17 -21.77
CA GLN A 45 17.96 -4.49 -20.37
C GLN A 45 17.47 -5.88 -19.97
N HIS A 46 16.35 -6.34 -20.54
CA HIS A 46 15.66 -7.54 -20.07
C HIS A 46 15.35 -8.56 -21.17
N GLY A 47 15.72 -8.29 -22.44
CA GLY A 47 15.52 -9.24 -23.53
C GLY A 47 14.07 -9.46 -23.93
N PHE A 48 13.18 -8.50 -23.71
CA PHE A 48 11.80 -8.59 -24.18
C PHE A 48 11.74 -8.46 -25.71
N ASP A 49 10.83 -9.21 -26.34
CA ASP A 49 10.57 -9.06 -27.77
C ASP A 49 9.84 -7.73 -28.05
N ILE A 50 10.46 -6.87 -28.86
CA ILE A 50 9.96 -5.54 -29.20
C ILE A 50 8.57 -5.61 -29.85
N ALA A 51 8.41 -6.53 -30.82
CA ALA A 51 7.15 -6.66 -31.56
C ALA A 51 6.01 -7.15 -30.63
N HIS A 52 6.33 -8.06 -29.69
CA HIS A 52 5.36 -8.54 -28.70
C HIS A 52 4.90 -7.42 -27.76
N LEU A 53 5.85 -6.66 -27.15
CA LEU A 53 5.50 -5.52 -26.30
C LEU A 53 4.73 -4.45 -27.08
N THR A 54 5.16 -4.13 -28.31
CA THR A 54 4.45 -3.14 -29.16
C THR A 54 2.98 -3.54 -29.36
N ARG A 55 2.69 -4.83 -29.62
CA ARG A 55 1.31 -5.32 -29.73
C ARG A 55 0.53 -5.16 -28.44
N GLN A 56 1.13 -5.45 -27.27
CA GLN A 56 0.47 -5.27 -25.98
C GLN A 56 0.13 -3.78 -25.72
N PHE A 57 1.09 -2.87 -25.94
CA PHE A 57 0.85 -1.44 -25.79
C PHE A 57 -0.09 -0.85 -26.87
N ALA A 58 -0.20 -1.49 -28.04
CA ALA A 58 -1.19 -1.10 -29.04
C ALA A 58 -2.65 -1.44 -28.65
N SER A 59 -2.82 -2.41 -27.74
CA SER A 59 -4.15 -2.84 -27.28
C SER A 59 -4.70 -2.03 -26.10
N ILE A 60 -3.89 -1.16 -25.50
CA ILE A 60 -4.28 -0.32 -24.36
C ILE A 60 -4.19 1.17 -24.68
N ARG A 61 -4.90 1.97 -23.91
CA ARG A 61 -4.97 3.43 -24.05
C ARG A 61 -4.90 4.13 -22.71
N PRO A 62 -4.58 5.44 -22.66
CA PRO A 62 -4.65 6.23 -21.43
C PRO A 62 -6.01 6.14 -20.77
N ASN A 63 -6.02 5.75 -19.50
CA ASN A 63 -7.25 5.59 -18.72
C ASN A 63 -7.52 6.85 -17.88
N THR A 64 -8.51 7.63 -18.31
CA THR A 64 -8.86 8.90 -17.64
C THR A 64 -9.40 8.72 -16.23
N VAL A 65 -10.01 7.57 -15.92
CA VAL A 65 -10.47 7.25 -14.56
C VAL A 65 -9.28 7.05 -13.63
N VAL A 66 -8.27 6.30 -14.09
CA VAL A 66 -6.99 6.12 -13.38
C VAL A 66 -6.32 7.48 -13.12
N LEU A 67 -6.19 8.31 -14.16
CA LEU A 67 -5.56 9.64 -14.05
C LEU A 67 -6.33 10.60 -13.15
N ARG A 68 -7.63 10.43 -13.00
CA ARG A 68 -8.45 11.19 -12.05
C ARG A 68 -8.29 10.66 -10.63
N ALA A 69 -8.33 9.34 -10.46
CA ALA A 69 -8.28 8.68 -9.16
C ALA A 69 -6.93 8.90 -8.43
N ILE A 70 -5.82 8.99 -9.18
CA ILE A 70 -4.48 9.18 -8.58
C ILE A 70 -4.24 10.60 -8.06
N ARG A 71 -5.01 11.59 -8.52
CA ARG A 71 -4.84 12.98 -8.07
C ARG A 71 -5.25 13.08 -6.60
N PRO A 72 -4.42 13.71 -5.75
CA PRO A 72 -4.81 13.96 -4.37
C PRO A 72 -6.15 14.70 -4.35
N ALA A 73 -7.10 14.20 -3.57
CA ALA A 73 -8.29 14.97 -3.29
C ALA A 73 -7.85 16.27 -2.58
N ALA A 74 -8.29 17.41 -3.08
CA ALA A 74 -8.11 18.69 -2.41
C ALA A 74 -9.04 18.72 -1.18
N VAL A 75 -8.69 17.92 -0.15
CA VAL A 75 -9.39 17.98 1.13
C VAL A 75 -8.69 19.04 1.95
N PRO A 76 -9.33 20.20 2.20
CA PRO A 76 -8.78 21.20 3.10
C PRO A 76 -8.38 20.55 4.42
N GLU A 77 -7.29 21.00 5.01
CA GLU A 77 -6.75 20.45 6.28
C GLU A 77 -7.83 20.41 7.38
N GLN A 78 -8.74 21.39 7.38
CA GLN A 78 -9.91 21.47 8.25
C GLN A 78 -10.95 20.34 8.06
N GLN A 79 -10.88 19.58 6.96
CA GLN A 79 -11.76 18.42 6.72
C GLN A 79 -11.13 17.09 7.10
N ARG A 80 -9.86 17.09 7.52
CA ARG A 80 -9.23 15.90 8.08
C ARG A 80 -9.90 15.55 9.40
N SER A 81 -10.39 14.33 9.54
CA SER A 81 -11.05 13.87 10.74
C SER A 81 -10.65 12.41 10.99
N TRP A 82 -9.97 12.20 12.11
CA TRP A 82 -9.65 10.86 12.58
C TRP A 82 -10.90 10.03 12.80
N GLN A 83 -11.94 10.59 13.38
CA GLN A 83 -13.20 9.87 13.59
C GLN A 83 -13.78 9.35 12.28
N ARG A 84 -13.92 10.18 11.24
CA ARG A 84 -14.42 9.75 9.93
C ARG A 84 -13.51 8.72 9.26
N TYR A 85 -12.20 8.86 9.44
CA TYR A 85 -11.23 7.90 8.93
C TYR A 85 -11.42 6.54 9.60
N ARG A 86 -11.46 6.52 10.94
CA ARG A 86 -11.66 5.33 11.76
C ARG A 86 -12.98 4.62 11.42
N GLU A 87 -14.09 5.35 11.30
CA GLU A 87 -15.42 4.82 10.96
C GLU A 87 -15.42 4.12 9.59
N ARG A 88 -14.61 4.57 8.64
CA ARG A 88 -14.49 3.93 7.32
C ARG A 88 -13.88 2.53 7.40
N PHE A 89 -12.98 2.30 8.33
CA PHE A 89 -12.24 1.03 8.44
C PHE A 89 -12.76 0.12 9.55
N LEU A 90 -13.29 0.67 10.66
CA LEU A 90 -13.83 -0.13 11.75
C LEU A 90 -15.34 -0.37 11.57
N THR A 91 -15.71 -1.01 10.47
CA THR A 91 -17.08 -1.43 10.19
C THR A 91 -17.33 -2.84 10.71
N SER A 92 -18.60 -3.19 11.02
CA SER A 92 -18.98 -4.56 11.37
C SER A 92 -18.55 -5.57 10.30
N THR A 93 -18.74 -5.24 9.02
CA THR A 93 -18.31 -6.08 7.90
C THR A 93 -16.81 -6.42 7.96
N ARG A 94 -15.94 -5.45 8.29
CA ARG A 94 -14.51 -5.74 8.42
C ARG A 94 -14.19 -6.50 9.70
N VAL A 95 -14.80 -6.15 10.81
CA VAL A 95 -14.54 -6.84 12.10
C VAL A 95 -14.99 -8.29 12.03
N ASP A 96 -16.20 -8.54 11.57
CA ASP A 96 -16.76 -9.91 11.48
C ASP A 96 -16.07 -10.70 10.36
N GLY A 97 -15.76 -10.05 9.22
CA GLY A 97 -14.95 -10.63 8.16
C GLY A 97 -13.56 -11.03 8.64
N GLY A 98 -12.94 -10.22 9.50
CA GLY A 98 -11.65 -10.51 10.13
C GLY A 98 -11.67 -11.70 11.05
N ARG A 99 -12.68 -11.80 11.89
CA ARG A 99 -12.89 -12.98 12.75
C ARG A 99 -13.05 -14.25 11.92
N ALA A 100 -13.88 -14.20 10.88
CA ALA A 100 -14.11 -15.34 10.00
C ALA A 100 -12.85 -15.70 9.18
N PHE A 101 -12.10 -14.71 8.72
CA PHE A 101 -10.81 -14.92 8.03
C PHE A 101 -9.80 -15.57 8.97
N TRP A 102 -9.66 -15.06 10.18
CA TRP A 102 -8.77 -15.63 11.21
C TRP A 102 -9.10 -17.09 11.50
N GLN A 103 -10.37 -17.41 11.76
CA GLN A 103 -10.79 -18.78 12.04
C GLN A 103 -10.47 -19.74 10.89
N ARG A 104 -10.73 -19.34 9.64
CA ARG A 104 -10.47 -20.17 8.45
C ARG A 104 -8.99 -20.39 8.18
N HIS A 105 -8.14 -19.41 8.49
CA HIS A 105 -6.72 -19.42 8.17
C HIS A 105 -5.83 -19.45 9.42
N ALA A 106 -6.34 -19.96 10.54
CA ALA A 106 -5.64 -19.96 11.82
C ALA A 106 -4.27 -20.66 11.76
N VAL A 107 -4.17 -21.76 11.01
CA VAL A 107 -2.91 -22.53 10.86
C VAL A 107 -1.87 -21.69 10.11
N ASP A 108 -2.22 -21.07 9.00
CA ASP A 108 -1.31 -20.24 8.22
C ASP A 108 -0.89 -18.98 8.98
N LEU A 109 -1.82 -18.35 9.70
CA LEU A 109 -1.54 -17.19 10.53
C LEU A 109 -0.57 -17.52 11.68
N GLN A 110 -0.74 -18.66 12.35
CA GLN A 110 0.19 -19.11 13.40
C GLN A 110 1.56 -19.46 12.82
N ARG A 111 1.61 -20.14 11.67
CA ARG A 111 2.85 -20.44 10.97
C ARG A 111 3.57 -19.16 10.54
N ALA A 112 2.86 -18.16 10.00
CA ALA A 112 3.42 -16.87 9.62
C ALA A 112 3.97 -16.13 10.84
N ALA A 113 3.24 -16.13 11.97
CA ALA A 113 3.71 -15.54 13.22
C ALA A 113 4.98 -16.22 13.74
N ALA A 114 5.04 -17.55 13.70
CA ALA A 114 6.23 -18.31 14.11
C ALA A 114 7.42 -18.05 13.18
N THR A 115 7.19 -17.94 11.86
CA THR A 115 8.24 -17.78 10.85
C THR A 115 8.79 -16.36 10.79
N TYR A 116 7.92 -15.35 10.87
CA TYR A 116 8.29 -13.96 10.61
C TYR A 116 8.19 -13.04 11.85
N GLY A 117 7.71 -13.57 12.98
CA GLY A 117 7.57 -12.81 14.22
C GLY A 117 6.44 -11.78 14.22
N VAL A 118 5.56 -11.77 13.21
CA VAL A 118 4.46 -10.81 13.07
C VAL A 118 3.17 -11.40 13.67
N PRO A 119 2.50 -10.71 14.62
CA PRO A 119 1.29 -11.23 15.23
C PRO A 119 0.15 -11.41 14.21
N PRO A 120 -0.66 -12.48 14.34
CA PRO A 120 -1.80 -12.76 13.47
C PRO A 120 -2.76 -11.58 13.29
N GLU A 121 -3.04 -10.84 14.36
CA GLU A 121 -3.93 -9.67 14.32
C GLU A 121 -3.44 -8.56 13.41
N VAL A 122 -2.13 -8.37 13.29
CA VAL A 122 -1.54 -7.36 12.38
C VAL A 122 -1.72 -7.78 10.93
N ILE A 123 -1.46 -9.06 10.62
CA ILE A 123 -1.63 -9.62 9.27
C ILE A 123 -3.10 -9.52 8.84
N VAL A 124 -4.02 -9.96 9.70
CA VAL A 124 -5.47 -9.91 9.45
C VAL A 124 -5.95 -8.47 9.27
N ALA A 125 -5.47 -7.53 10.10
CA ALA A 125 -5.84 -6.12 10.00
C ALA A 125 -5.39 -5.51 8.66
N ILE A 126 -4.17 -5.77 8.22
CA ILE A 126 -3.66 -5.29 6.93
C ILE A 126 -4.52 -5.83 5.78
N ILE A 127 -4.74 -7.15 5.71
CA ILE A 127 -5.56 -7.77 4.65
C ILE A 127 -7.00 -7.23 4.68
N GLY A 128 -7.54 -6.97 5.89
CA GLY A 128 -8.87 -6.38 6.06
C GLY A 128 -8.95 -4.93 5.58
N VAL A 129 -7.91 -4.13 5.82
CA VAL A 129 -7.83 -2.74 5.34
C VAL A 129 -7.68 -2.70 3.83
N GLU A 130 -6.78 -3.51 3.27
CA GLU A 130 -6.44 -3.49 1.85
C GLU A 130 -7.58 -3.97 0.95
N THR A 131 -8.15 -5.13 1.22
CA THR A 131 -9.08 -5.76 0.27
C THR A 131 -10.38 -6.28 0.88
N VAL A 132 -10.64 -6.01 2.17
CA VAL A 132 -11.75 -6.68 2.88
C VAL A 132 -11.65 -8.20 2.69
N TYR A 133 -10.47 -8.74 2.98
CA TYR A 133 -10.17 -10.19 2.90
C TYR A 133 -10.34 -10.76 1.47
N GLY A 134 -9.83 -10.04 0.46
CA GLY A 134 -9.86 -10.44 -0.94
C GLY A 134 -11.14 -10.07 -1.71
N GLN A 135 -12.13 -9.42 -1.07
CA GLN A 135 -13.38 -9.03 -1.73
C GLN A 135 -13.18 -7.86 -2.72
N ASN A 136 -12.21 -6.99 -2.49
CA ASN A 136 -11.99 -5.75 -3.26
C ASN A 136 -10.54 -5.62 -3.74
N MET A 137 -10.12 -6.47 -4.65
CA MET A 137 -8.75 -6.47 -5.19
C MET A 137 -8.53 -5.51 -6.37
N GLY A 138 -9.53 -4.72 -6.73
CA GLY A 138 -9.50 -3.84 -7.89
C GLY A 138 -9.89 -4.53 -9.20
N SER A 139 -10.36 -3.71 -10.15
CA SER A 139 -10.90 -4.19 -11.45
C SER A 139 -10.17 -3.57 -12.66
N PHE A 140 -9.18 -2.70 -12.44
CA PHE A 140 -8.43 -2.07 -13.52
C PHE A 140 -7.43 -3.05 -14.14
N GLY A 141 -7.23 -2.98 -15.46
CA GLY A 141 -6.10 -3.65 -16.10
C GLY A 141 -4.78 -3.05 -15.58
N VAL A 142 -3.93 -3.87 -14.95
CA VAL A 142 -2.70 -3.35 -14.31
C VAL A 142 -1.76 -2.76 -15.35
N LEU A 143 -1.60 -3.38 -16.52
CA LEU A 143 -0.80 -2.83 -17.62
C LEU A 143 -1.29 -1.44 -18.03
N GLU A 144 -2.60 -1.29 -18.25
CA GLU A 144 -3.21 -0.02 -18.66
C GLU A 144 -3.10 1.04 -17.56
N ALA A 145 -3.32 0.66 -16.30
CA ALA A 145 -3.22 1.57 -15.15
C ALA A 145 -1.78 2.10 -14.97
N LEU A 146 -0.81 1.20 -14.94
CA LEU A 146 0.61 1.57 -14.79
C LEU A 146 1.13 2.37 -15.98
N ALA A 147 0.77 1.99 -17.23
CA ALA A 147 1.14 2.76 -18.41
C ALA A 147 0.52 4.17 -18.38
N SER A 148 -0.76 4.30 -17.99
CA SER A 148 -1.40 5.61 -17.84
C SER A 148 -0.66 6.50 -16.84
N LEU A 149 -0.23 5.95 -15.72
CA LEU A 149 0.49 6.69 -14.69
C LEU A 149 1.95 6.97 -15.06
N ALA A 150 2.61 6.04 -15.73
CA ALA A 150 4.00 6.15 -16.15
C ALA A 150 4.22 7.23 -17.23
N PHE A 151 3.24 7.40 -18.14
CA PHE A 151 3.41 8.26 -19.30
C PHE A 151 2.49 9.50 -19.32
N GLN A 152 1.47 9.55 -18.43
CA GLN A 152 0.49 10.65 -18.42
C GLN A 152 0.33 11.32 -17.05
N TYR A 153 1.15 10.92 -16.04
CA TYR A 153 1.12 11.51 -14.70
C TYR A 153 2.51 11.97 -14.24
N PRO A 154 2.98 13.15 -14.71
CA PRO A 154 4.34 13.64 -14.45
C PRO A 154 4.79 13.65 -12.98
N PRO A 155 3.93 13.96 -11.96
CA PRO A 155 4.40 14.06 -10.59
C PRO A 155 5.04 12.79 -10.03
N ARG A 156 4.71 11.61 -10.58
CA ARG A 156 5.26 10.31 -10.16
C ARG A 156 5.58 9.39 -11.35
N ALA A 157 5.84 9.94 -12.52
CA ALA A 157 6.07 9.18 -13.74
C ALA A 157 7.20 8.14 -13.59
N ASP A 158 8.34 8.54 -13.03
CA ASP A 158 9.49 7.65 -12.84
C ASP A 158 9.18 6.47 -11.92
N PHE A 159 8.45 6.71 -10.82
CA PHE A 159 8.00 5.64 -9.93
C PHE A 159 7.11 4.63 -10.68
N PHE A 160 6.10 5.12 -11.41
CA PHE A 160 5.19 4.22 -12.13
C PHE A 160 5.84 3.55 -13.33
N ARG A 161 6.86 4.18 -13.96
CA ARG A 161 7.66 3.57 -15.02
C ARG A 161 8.47 2.39 -14.48
N SER A 162 9.07 2.56 -13.30
CA SER A 162 9.75 1.45 -12.61
C SER A 162 8.77 0.33 -12.23
N GLU A 163 7.60 0.66 -11.70
CA GLU A 163 6.58 -0.37 -11.37
C GLU A 163 6.04 -1.08 -12.62
N LEU A 164 5.93 -0.39 -13.76
CA LEU A 164 5.55 -0.98 -15.04
C LEU A 164 6.62 -1.98 -15.54
N GLU A 165 7.89 -1.64 -15.41
CA GLU A 165 9.01 -2.54 -15.67
C GLU A 165 8.90 -3.80 -14.80
N GLN A 166 8.78 -3.63 -13.47
CA GLN A 166 8.64 -4.73 -12.54
C GLN A 166 7.40 -5.58 -12.81
N PHE A 167 6.32 -4.97 -13.26
CA PHE A 167 5.09 -5.67 -13.64
C PHE A 167 5.26 -6.57 -14.87
N LEU A 168 5.94 -6.08 -15.91
CA LEU A 168 6.21 -6.88 -17.11
C LEU A 168 7.14 -8.06 -16.79
N LEU A 169 8.14 -7.84 -15.93
CA LEU A 169 9.03 -8.90 -15.44
C LEU A 169 8.23 -9.93 -14.64
N LEU A 170 7.40 -9.50 -13.70
CA LEU A 170 6.54 -10.36 -12.90
C LEU A 170 5.60 -11.21 -13.77
N ALA A 171 4.97 -10.61 -14.77
CA ALA A 171 4.06 -11.32 -15.68
C ALA A 171 4.82 -12.40 -16.48
N ARG A 172 6.02 -12.09 -16.95
CA ARG A 172 6.90 -13.06 -17.66
C ARG A 172 7.35 -14.21 -16.75
N GLU A 173 7.79 -13.89 -15.52
CA GLU A 173 8.24 -14.87 -14.54
C GLU A 173 7.13 -15.87 -14.18
N ASN A 174 5.89 -15.39 -14.11
CA ASN A 174 4.72 -16.24 -13.82
C ASN A 174 4.08 -16.85 -15.07
N GLY A 175 4.60 -16.61 -16.27
CA GLY A 175 4.04 -17.15 -17.52
C GLY A 175 2.63 -16.65 -17.84
N VAL A 176 2.22 -15.48 -17.34
CA VAL A 176 0.86 -14.94 -17.53
C VAL A 176 0.86 -13.73 -18.45
N SER A 177 -0.23 -13.54 -19.19
CA SER A 177 -0.37 -12.35 -20.03
C SER A 177 -0.54 -11.09 -19.15
N PRO A 178 0.27 -10.03 -19.33
CA PRO A 178 0.10 -8.77 -18.59
C PRO A 178 -1.25 -8.10 -18.86
N LEU A 179 -1.92 -8.42 -19.96
CA LEU A 179 -3.27 -7.93 -20.28
C LEU A 179 -4.37 -8.58 -19.41
N SER A 180 -4.11 -9.76 -18.83
CA SER A 180 -5.09 -10.49 -18.02
C SER A 180 -5.13 -10.07 -16.56
N ILE A 181 -4.07 -9.41 -16.05
CA ILE A 181 -3.91 -9.10 -14.63
C ILE A 181 -4.75 -7.87 -14.27
N LYS A 182 -5.60 -8.03 -13.26
CA LYS A 182 -6.42 -6.95 -12.69
C LYS A 182 -5.89 -6.55 -11.32
N GLY A 183 -6.07 -5.27 -10.99
CA GLY A 183 -5.64 -4.70 -9.72
C GLY A 183 -6.29 -3.36 -9.43
N SER A 184 -5.69 -2.57 -8.52
CA SER A 184 -6.15 -1.22 -8.22
C SER A 184 -5.84 -0.23 -9.36
N TYR A 185 -6.44 0.94 -9.29
CA TYR A 185 -6.13 2.04 -10.22
C TYR A 185 -4.65 2.47 -10.17
N ALA A 186 -3.95 2.21 -9.07
CA ALA A 186 -2.52 2.50 -8.92
C ALA A 186 -1.60 1.33 -9.29
N GLY A 187 -2.16 0.20 -9.75
CA GLY A 187 -1.40 -0.97 -10.19
C GLY A 187 -1.05 -1.97 -9.08
N ALA A 188 -1.64 -1.84 -7.88
CA ALA A 188 -1.48 -2.82 -6.80
C ALA A 188 -2.27 -4.09 -7.09
N ILE A 189 -1.73 -5.26 -6.69
CA ILE A 189 -2.20 -6.58 -7.12
C ILE A 189 -2.55 -7.47 -5.92
N GLY A 190 -3.66 -8.22 -6.06
CA GLY A 190 -4.02 -9.33 -5.20
C GLY A 190 -4.57 -8.95 -3.84
N ILE A 191 -4.74 -9.94 -2.98
CA ILE A 191 -5.29 -9.82 -1.62
C ILE A 191 -4.51 -8.81 -0.78
N PRO A 192 -3.14 -8.81 -0.81
CA PRO A 192 -2.33 -7.90 -0.01
C PRO A 192 -2.11 -6.53 -0.68
N GLN A 193 -2.62 -6.29 -1.90
CA GLN A 193 -2.42 -5.05 -2.65
C GLN A 193 -0.94 -4.65 -2.82
N PHE A 194 -0.10 -5.62 -3.13
CA PHE A 194 1.30 -5.34 -3.41
C PHE A 194 1.48 -4.63 -4.75
N MET A 195 2.38 -3.64 -4.75
CA MET A 195 2.94 -3.13 -6.01
C MET A 195 3.80 -4.22 -6.67
N PRO A 196 3.96 -4.21 -7.99
CA PRO A 196 4.75 -5.23 -8.70
C PRO A 196 6.17 -5.44 -8.14
N SER A 197 6.88 -4.36 -7.82
CA SER A 197 8.20 -4.42 -7.19
C SER A 197 8.15 -5.10 -5.82
N SER A 198 7.13 -4.81 -5.02
CA SER A 198 6.91 -5.44 -3.71
C SER A 198 6.58 -6.92 -3.85
N GLN A 199 5.74 -7.30 -4.82
CA GLN A 199 5.43 -8.70 -5.08
C GLN A 199 6.70 -9.47 -5.46
N ARG A 200 7.50 -9.00 -6.40
CA ARG A 200 8.75 -9.67 -6.80
C ARG A 200 9.76 -9.80 -5.66
N ARG A 201 9.78 -8.84 -4.73
CA ARG A 201 10.75 -8.82 -3.63
C ARG A 201 10.30 -9.58 -2.39
N PHE A 202 9.03 -9.50 -2.04
CA PHE A 202 8.54 -9.93 -0.74
C PHE A 202 7.52 -11.06 -0.79
N ALA A 203 6.89 -11.33 -1.94
CA ALA A 203 5.93 -12.42 -2.03
C ALA A 203 6.61 -13.78 -1.85
N VAL A 204 5.87 -14.72 -1.27
CA VAL A 204 6.32 -16.11 -1.02
C VAL A 204 5.23 -17.08 -1.42
N ASP A 205 5.64 -18.22 -1.95
CA ASP A 205 4.86 -19.44 -1.97
C ASP A 205 4.80 -19.96 -0.52
N PHE A 206 3.68 -19.72 0.13
CA PHE A 206 3.53 -20.04 1.54
C PHE A 206 2.71 -21.31 1.78
N ASP A 207 1.96 -21.81 0.80
CA ASP A 207 1.29 -23.12 0.85
C ASP A 207 2.16 -24.26 0.27
N GLY A 208 3.23 -23.93 -0.45
CA GLY A 208 4.21 -24.89 -0.95
C GLY A 208 3.76 -25.61 -2.22
N ASP A 209 2.96 -24.94 -3.06
CA ASP A 209 2.47 -25.47 -4.33
C ASP A 209 3.37 -25.14 -5.53
N ASP A 210 4.58 -24.60 -5.29
CA ASP A 210 5.57 -24.11 -6.24
C ASP A 210 5.10 -22.89 -7.06
N ARG A 211 4.13 -22.13 -6.54
CA ARG A 211 3.59 -20.92 -7.18
C ARG A 211 3.38 -19.82 -6.16
N ILE A 212 3.49 -18.58 -6.59
CA ILE A 212 3.13 -17.42 -5.77
C ILE A 212 1.85 -16.81 -6.35
N ASP A 213 0.70 -17.09 -5.71
CA ASP A 213 -0.61 -16.60 -6.15
C ASP A 213 -1.27 -15.67 -5.13
N LEU A 214 -0.88 -14.40 -5.13
CA LEU A 214 -1.45 -13.40 -4.23
C LEU A 214 -2.93 -13.05 -4.53
N ARG A 215 -3.50 -13.58 -5.60
CA ARG A 215 -4.91 -13.34 -5.95
C ARG A 215 -5.85 -14.41 -5.42
N ASN A 216 -5.42 -15.67 -5.41
CA ASN A 216 -6.29 -16.80 -5.10
C ASN A 216 -5.80 -17.60 -3.88
N SER A 217 -4.52 -17.53 -3.52
CA SER A 217 -4.00 -18.16 -2.30
C SER A 217 -4.00 -17.16 -1.12
N ASN A 218 -4.88 -17.44 -0.13
CA ASN A 218 -4.84 -16.71 1.13
C ASN A 218 -3.58 -17.03 1.94
N SER A 219 -3.05 -18.24 1.80
CA SER A 219 -1.81 -18.65 2.47
C SER A 219 -0.63 -17.80 1.99
N ASP A 220 -0.46 -17.65 0.68
CA ASP A 220 0.60 -16.81 0.10
C ASP A 220 0.43 -15.34 0.50
N ALA A 221 -0.80 -14.85 0.49
CA ALA A 221 -1.07 -13.48 0.94
C ALA A 221 -0.67 -13.26 2.40
N ILE A 222 -1.01 -14.19 3.29
CA ILE A 222 -0.65 -14.16 4.73
C ILE A 222 0.87 -14.19 4.90
N GLY A 223 1.55 -15.15 4.28
CA GLY A 223 3.01 -15.28 4.34
C GLY A 223 3.72 -14.05 3.78
N SER A 224 3.24 -13.53 2.66
CA SER A 224 3.83 -12.36 1.99
C SER A 224 3.67 -11.07 2.80
N VAL A 225 2.51 -10.84 3.42
CA VAL A 225 2.30 -9.70 4.34
C VAL A 225 3.25 -9.78 5.53
N ALA A 226 3.36 -10.95 6.15
CA ALA A 226 4.24 -11.16 7.29
C ALA A 226 5.73 -10.94 6.92
N ARG A 227 6.17 -11.53 5.78
CA ARG A 227 7.53 -11.33 5.27
C ARG A 227 7.82 -9.87 4.93
N PHE A 228 6.86 -9.17 4.33
CA PHE A 228 7.00 -7.73 4.04
C PHE A 228 7.31 -6.94 5.32
N LEU A 229 6.56 -7.14 6.39
CA LEU A 229 6.76 -6.44 7.66
C LEU A 229 8.11 -6.83 8.30
N GLN A 230 8.46 -8.11 8.31
CA GLN A 230 9.75 -8.60 8.81
C GLN A 230 10.92 -7.93 8.07
N GLN A 231 10.87 -7.91 6.74
CA GLN A 231 11.92 -7.32 5.91
C GLN A 231 12.01 -5.79 6.03
N HIS A 232 10.96 -5.14 6.53
CA HIS A 232 10.95 -3.72 6.85
C HIS A 232 11.33 -3.41 8.31
N GLY A 233 11.79 -4.43 9.05
CA GLY A 233 12.32 -4.25 10.40
C GLY A 233 11.32 -4.49 11.52
N TRP A 234 10.28 -5.32 11.30
CA TRP A 234 9.38 -5.74 12.37
C TRP A 234 10.15 -6.38 13.54
N GLN A 235 9.93 -5.89 14.72
CA GLN A 235 10.52 -6.39 15.97
C GLN A 235 9.48 -7.24 16.72
N GLN A 236 9.72 -8.53 16.80
CA GLN A 236 8.83 -9.46 17.49
C GLN A 236 8.68 -9.08 18.97
N GLY A 237 7.46 -9.03 19.46
CA GLY A 237 7.16 -8.70 20.86
C GLY A 237 7.31 -7.23 21.23
N ALA A 238 7.85 -6.38 20.33
CA ALA A 238 7.93 -4.94 20.60
C ALA A 238 6.56 -4.25 20.42
N PRO A 239 6.28 -3.18 21.16
CA PRO A 239 5.01 -2.45 21.06
C PRO A 239 4.88 -1.75 19.71
N ILE A 240 3.62 -1.52 19.31
CA ILE A 240 3.29 -0.76 18.10
C ILE A 240 3.09 0.72 18.45
N ALA A 241 2.16 1.01 19.34
CA ALA A 241 1.84 2.35 19.80
C ALA A 241 1.15 2.32 21.16
N VAL A 242 1.24 3.43 21.88
CA VAL A 242 0.52 3.63 23.16
C VAL A 242 -0.13 5.01 23.19
N PRO A 243 -1.26 5.19 23.92
CA PRO A 243 -1.83 6.51 24.15
C PRO A 243 -0.84 7.43 24.87
N ALA A 244 -0.88 8.72 24.52
CA ALA A 244 -0.10 9.75 25.19
C ALA A 244 -0.97 10.93 25.64
N THR A 245 -0.53 11.63 26.68
CA THR A 245 -1.06 12.92 27.11
C THR A 245 -0.08 14.02 26.76
N VAL A 246 -0.59 15.16 26.31
CA VAL A 246 0.23 16.33 25.95
C VAL A 246 -0.23 17.52 26.76
N THR A 247 0.69 18.10 27.53
CA THR A 247 0.46 19.29 28.37
C THR A 247 1.22 20.52 27.87
N GLY A 248 2.18 20.32 26.94
CA GLY A 248 3.01 21.35 26.33
C GLY A 248 2.62 21.66 24.89
N ASP A 249 3.57 22.25 24.14
CA ASP A 249 3.42 22.46 22.68
C ASP A 249 4.02 21.29 21.89
N PRO A 250 3.21 20.47 21.22
CA PRO A 250 3.68 19.32 20.47
C PRO A 250 4.13 19.64 19.04
N ALA A 251 4.05 20.90 18.60
CA ALA A 251 4.22 21.25 17.18
C ALA A 251 5.56 20.81 16.59
N ALA A 252 6.64 20.94 17.33
CA ALA A 252 7.97 20.52 16.88
C ALA A 252 8.06 18.98 16.70
N LEU A 253 7.45 18.21 17.61
CA LEU A 253 7.44 16.75 17.55
C LEU A 253 6.57 16.24 16.37
N ILE A 254 5.41 16.85 16.16
CA ILE A 254 4.54 16.54 15.02
C ILE A 254 5.23 16.89 13.69
N ALA A 255 5.92 18.02 13.62
CA ALA A 255 6.65 18.43 12.43
C ALA A 255 7.85 17.51 12.10
N ALA A 256 8.42 16.82 13.08
CA ALA A 256 9.48 15.81 12.90
C ALA A 256 8.97 14.56 12.17
N GLY A 257 7.67 14.32 12.14
CA GLY A 257 7.03 13.22 11.43
C GLY A 257 6.97 11.93 12.26
N ILE A 258 6.62 10.83 11.59
CA ILE A 258 6.23 9.57 12.24
C ILE A 258 7.37 8.57 12.44
N LYS A 259 8.60 8.89 12.05
CA LYS A 259 9.75 8.03 12.31
C LYS A 259 10.22 8.22 13.76
N PRO A 260 10.31 7.15 14.56
CA PRO A 260 10.85 7.25 15.93
C PRO A 260 12.23 7.89 15.93
N ALA A 261 12.42 8.92 16.77
CA ALA A 261 13.65 9.70 16.81
C ALA A 261 14.08 10.11 18.20
N LEU A 262 13.14 10.36 19.11
CA LEU A 262 13.39 10.73 20.50
C LEU A 262 12.89 9.62 21.44
N SER A 263 13.58 9.42 22.55
CA SER A 263 13.10 8.53 23.60
C SER A 263 11.84 9.08 24.27
N VAL A 264 11.05 8.20 24.88
CA VAL A 264 9.87 8.60 25.66
C VAL A 264 10.24 9.59 26.76
N GLN A 265 11.42 9.40 27.40
CA GLN A 265 11.94 10.31 28.42
C GLN A 265 12.26 11.69 27.85
N GLU A 266 12.91 11.78 26.69
CA GLU A 266 13.20 13.06 26.05
C GLU A 266 11.93 13.82 25.64
N MET A 267 10.87 13.10 25.24
CA MET A 267 9.58 13.72 24.91
C MET A 267 8.89 14.37 26.12
N ALA A 268 9.19 13.93 27.34
CA ALA A 268 8.66 14.55 28.56
C ALA A 268 9.07 16.02 28.69
N ALA A 269 10.24 16.41 28.16
CA ALA A 269 10.68 17.82 28.13
C ALA A 269 9.76 18.70 27.25
N TYR A 270 9.00 18.10 26.34
CA TYR A 270 7.98 18.77 25.50
C TYR A 270 6.58 18.66 26.10
N GLY A 271 6.45 18.16 27.34
CA GLY A 271 5.15 17.93 27.98
C GLY A 271 4.39 16.74 27.44
N VAL A 272 5.06 15.77 26.81
CA VAL A 272 4.45 14.53 26.30
C VAL A 272 4.72 13.40 27.28
N HIS A 273 3.65 12.74 27.77
CA HIS A 273 3.74 11.66 28.75
C HIS A 273 2.97 10.42 28.27
N ALA A 274 3.56 9.25 28.47
CA ALA A 274 2.94 7.95 28.16
C ALA A 274 3.48 6.87 29.10
N VAL A 275 2.73 5.79 29.25
CA VAL A 275 3.19 4.59 29.98
C VAL A 275 3.90 3.67 29.02
N ALA A 276 5.22 3.81 28.95
CA ALA A 276 6.09 3.02 28.09
C ALA A 276 7.51 2.98 28.66
N ASP A 277 8.38 2.17 28.05
CA ASP A 277 9.80 2.13 28.33
C ASP A 277 10.42 3.52 28.03
N ALA A 278 11.03 4.14 29.04
CA ALA A 278 11.55 5.51 29.00
C ALA A 278 12.61 5.72 27.92
N GLU A 279 13.46 4.72 27.70
CA GLU A 279 14.57 4.77 26.73
C GLU A 279 14.15 4.44 25.29
N ARG A 280 12.93 3.96 25.10
CA ARG A 280 12.47 3.57 23.77
C ARG A 280 12.22 4.78 22.90
N ALA A 281 12.79 4.74 21.68
CA ALA A 281 12.52 5.75 20.68
C ALA A 281 11.06 5.69 20.19
N ALA A 282 10.44 6.86 20.06
CA ALA A 282 9.06 7.01 19.62
C ALA A 282 8.90 8.22 18.68
N ALA A 283 7.76 8.32 18.04
CA ALA A 283 7.27 9.49 17.33
C ALA A 283 5.91 9.90 17.89
N LEU A 284 5.65 11.19 18.02
CA LEU A 284 4.34 11.70 18.42
C LEU A 284 3.40 11.72 17.23
N ILE A 285 2.22 11.14 17.43
CA ILE A 285 1.15 11.04 16.42
C ILE A 285 -0.05 11.82 16.93
N ASP A 286 -0.53 12.75 16.13
CA ASP A 286 -1.74 13.52 16.36
C ASP A 286 -2.91 12.99 15.53
N LEU A 287 -3.99 12.65 16.20
CA LEU A 287 -5.21 12.15 15.60
C LEU A 287 -6.32 13.20 15.73
N VAL A 288 -6.30 14.15 14.78
CA VAL A 288 -7.16 15.33 14.81
C VAL A 288 -8.58 15.00 14.36
N THR A 289 -9.57 15.42 15.16
CA THR A 289 -10.99 15.46 14.80
C THR A 289 -11.51 16.87 15.04
N PRO A 290 -12.04 17.59 14.03
CA PRO A 290 -12.55 18.95 14.21
C PRO A 290 -13.63 19.03 15.30
N GLY A 291 -13.50 19.99 16.20
CA GLY A 291 -14.45 20.20 17.30
C GLY A 291 -14.30 19.26 18.49
N VAL A 292 -13.29 18.37 18.48
CA VAL A 292 -12.98 17.47 19.59
C VAL A 292 -11.51 17.64 19.97
N ALA A 293 -11.15 17.33 21.22
CA ALA A 293 -9.76 17.33 21.65
C ALA A 293 -8.94 16.33 20.82
N THR A 294 -7.74 16.73 20.41
CA THR A 294 -6.83 15.87 19.66
C THR A 294 -6.42 14.69 20.51
N GLU A 295 -6.54 13.49 19.95
CA GLU A 295 -5.95 12.28 20.55
C GLU A 295 -4.47 12.21 20.19
N TYR A 296 -3.60 11.90 21.16
CA TYR A 296 -2.17 11.73 20.95
C TYR A 296 -1.74 10.30 21.25
N TRP A 297 -0.80 9.81 20.45
CA TRP A 297 -0.20 8.50 20.61
C TRP A 297 1.30 8.57 20.40
N LEU A 298 2.04 7.72 21.10
CA LEU A 298 3.44 7.44 20.76
C LEU A 298 3.48 6.21 19.87
N GLY A 299 3.99 6.37 18.65
CA GLY A 299 4.26 5.29 17.70
C GLY A 299 5.72 4.86 17.79
N PHE A 300 5.96 3.55 17.90
CA PHE A 300 7.28 2.94 17.96
C PHE A 300 7.73 2.39 16.61
N ASP A 301 8.86 1.68 16.56
CA ASP A 301 9.40 1.11 15.32
C ASP A 301 8.39 0.24 14.59
N ASN A 302 7.63 -0.63 15.29
CA ASN A 302 6.61 -1.46 14.66
C ASN A 302 5.45 -0.65 14.06
N PHE A 303 5.09 0.49 14.66
CA PHE A 303 4.15 1.42 14.03
C PHE A 303 4.72 1.98 12.72
N TYR A 304 5.98 2.41 12.76
CA TYR A 304 6.66 2.92 11.56
C TYR A 304 6.75 1.85 10.48
N VAL A 305 7.05 0.60 10.83
CA VAL A 305 7.05 -0.55 9.89
C VAL A 305 5.68 -0.74 9.24
N ILE A 306 4.57 -0.70 10.01
CA ILE A 306 3.22 -0.77 9.44
C ILE A 306 2.98 0.34 8.42
N THR A 307 3.43 1.56 8.71
CA THR A 307 3.25 2.69 7.79
C THR A 307 4.04 2.54 6.47
N ARG A 308 5.04 1.66 6.42
CA ARG A 308 5.78 1.35 5.17
C ARG A 308 4.91 0.64 4.15
N TYR A 309 3.89 -0.06 4.60
CA TYR A 309 2.98 -0.80 3.72
C TYR A 309 2.28 0.12 2.71
N ASN A 310 1.92 1.32 3.11
CA ASN A 310 1.21 2.30 2.27
C ASN A 310 2.13 3.40 1.67
N ARG A 311 3.46 3.24 1.76
CA ARG A 311 4.44 4.21 1.23
C ARG A 311 5.20 3.72 0.00
N SER A 312 4.98 2.47 -0.41
CA SER A 312 5.62 1.87 -1.60
C SER A 312 5.10 2.46 -2.90
#